data_572fede495fa38295101272475709690
#
_entry.id   572fede495fa38295101272475709690
#
_cell.length_a   1.000
_cell.length_b   1.000
_cell.length_c   1.000
_cell.angle_alpha   90.00
_cell.angle_beta   90.00
_cell.angle_gamma   90.00
#
_symmetry.space_group_name_H-M   'P 1'
#
loop_
_entity.id
_entity.type
_entity.pdbx_description
1 polymer ?
#
loop_
_entity_poly.entity_id
_entity_poly.type
_entity_poly.pdbx_seq_one_letter_code
_entity_poly.pdbx_strand_id
1 'polypeptide(L)'
;MGLVISAFLCSGYAFAHSQTEAESQERIKALISKTFDQPNLKVQITPIVIEGKVAIADWTQGQKGGRALLRRKHADWEIIACGGAGFKDPSAIASAGISKEIASNITAKLKTAEAVLSAQKIKQLDSFDGVVTMGHGMQHGSDSKH
;
A
#
# COMPACT_ATOMS: atom_id res chain seq x y z
N MET A 1 -10.67 -65.91 1.74
CA MET A 1 -9.62 -65.05 2.24
C MET A 1 -9.42 -63.95 1.22
N GLY A 2 -10.07 -62.82 1.43
CA GLY A 2 -9.97 -61.64 0.55
C GLY A 2 -9.28 -60.51 1.29
N LEU A 3 -8.12 -60.12 0.82
CA LEU A 3 -7.36 -58.99 1.34
C LEU A 3 -7.83 -57.73 0.63
N VAL A 4 -8.56 -56.85 1.31
CA VAL A 4 -8.96 -55.55 0.79
C VAL A 4 -7.90 -54.56 1.18
N ILE A 5 -7.09 -54.12 0.24
CA ILE A 5 -6.14 -53.02 0.42
C ILE A 5 -6.89 -51.73 0.14
N SER A 6 -7.25 -51.03 1.21
CA SER A 6 -7.77 -49.65 1.11
C SER A 6 -6.60 -48.69 0.89
N ALA A 7 -6.48 -48.18 -0.32
CA ALA A 7 -5.56 -47.09 -0.62
C ALA A 7 -6.17 -45.76 -0.11
N PHE A 8 -5.60 -45.22 0.96
CA PHE A 8 -5.87 -43.84 1.44
C PHE A 8 -5.17 -42.88 0.50
N LEU A 9 -5.94 -42.25 -0.37
CA LEU A 9 -5.52 -41.08 -1.14
C LEU A 9 -5.51 -39.87 -0.21
N CYS A 10 -4.35 -39.52 0.31
CA CYS A 10 -4.10 -38.24 0.96
C CYS A 10 -4.13 -37.15 -0.13
N SER A 11 -5.29 -36.55 -0.38
CA SER A 11 -5.39 -35.33 -1.13
C SER A 11 -4.86 -34.19 -0.27
N GLY A 12 -3.61 -33.81 -0.49
CA GLY A 12 -3.00 -32.62 0.12
C GLY A 12 -3.68 -31.38 -0.45
N TYR A 13 -4.60 -30.81 0.31
CA TYR A 13 -5.11 -29.46 0.03
C TYR A 13 -3.99 -28.48 0.33
N ALA A 14 -3.35 -27.97 -0.70
CA ALA A 14 -2.50 -26.80 -0.58
C ALA A 14 -3.39 -25.60 -0.21
N PHE A 15 -3.47 -25.27 1.06
CA PHE A 15 -4.07 -24.01 1.50
C PHE A 15 -3.19 -22.87 0.97
N ALA A 16 -3.62 -22.22 -0.10
CA ALA A 16 -3.08 -20.93 -0.49
C ALA A 16 -3.32 -19.98 0.69
N HIS A 17 -2.25 -19.62 1.40
CA HIS A 17 -2.32 -18.69 2.53
C HIS A 17 -2.70 -17.31 1.98
N SER A 18 -3.99 -16.99 2.04
CA SER A 18 -4.46 -15.64 1.80
C SER A 18 -4.00 -14.78 2.97
N GLN A 19 -3.15 -13.79 2.70
CA GLN A 19 -2.70 -12.86 3.73
C GLN A 19 -3.90 -12.15 4.35
N THR A 20 -3.95 -12.13 5.66
CA THR A 20 -4.95 -11.34 6.38
C THR A 20 -4.72 -9.85 6.13
N GLU A 21 -5.75 -9.05 6.34
CA GLU A 21 -5.63 -7.58 6.22
C GLU A 21 -4.58 -7.03 7.19
N ALA A 22 -4.54 -7.55 8.43
CA ALA A 22 -3.55 -7.17 9.44
C ALA A 22 -2.11 -7.48 8.98
N GLU A 23 -1.86 -8.66 8.44
CA GLU A 23 -0.53 -9.02 7.88
C GLU A 23 -0.14 -8.11 6.72
N SER A 24 -1.10 -7.79 5.86
CA SER A 24 -0.89 -6.86 4.74
C SER A 24 -0.53 -5.46 5.24
N GLN A 25 -1.22 -4.95 6.25
CA GLN A 25 -0.91 -3.66 6.86
C GLN A 25 0.50 -3.62 7.47
N GLU A 26 0.91 -4.67 8.18
CA GLU A 26 2.26 -4.75 8.75
C GLU A 26 3.35 -4.81 7.67
N ARG A 27 3.13 -5.53 6.58
CA ARG A 27 4.06 -5.57 5.44
C ARG A 27 4.16 -4.21 4.74
N ILE A 28 3.04 -3.50 4.58
CA ILE A 28 3.00 -2.15 4.02
C ILE A 28 3.78 -1.17 4.90
N LYS A 29 3.57 -1.21 6.22
CA LYS A 29 4.33 -0.38 7.17
C LYS A 29 5.82 -0.66 7.08
N ALA A 30 6.21 -1.93 7.10
CA ALA A 30 7.62 -2.32 6.99
C ALA A 30 8.26 -1.83 5.69
N LEU A 31 7.54 -1.94 4.55
CA LEU A 31 8.02 -1.46 3.26
C LEU A 31 8.23 0.05 3.25
N ILE A 32 7.25 0.83 3.72
CA ILE A 32 7.32 2.29 3.74
C ILE A 32 8.44 2.76 4.70
N SER A 33 8.51 2.16 5.89
CA SER A 33 9.58 2.45 6.85
C SER A 33 10.96 2.14 6.28
N LYS A 34 11.14 0.97 5.68
CA LYS A 34 12.41 0.60 5.04
C LYS A 34 12.82 1.57 3.93
N THR A 35 11.83 2.12 3.22
CA THR A 35 12.08 3.00 2.07
C THR A 35 12.39 4.43 2.49
N PHE A 36 11.70 4.95 3.51
CA PHE A 36 11.71 6.39 3.82
C PHE A 36 12.22 6.77 5.20
N ASP A 37 12.37 5.82 6.14
CA ASP A 37 12.91 6.12 7.46
C ASP A 37 14.32 6.70 7.37
N GLN A 38 14.55 7.75 8.14
CA GLN A 38 15.88 8.33 8.36
C GLN A 38 16.30 8.06 9.82
N PRO A 39 17.60 8.08 10.14
CA PRO A 39 18.08 7.75 11.50
C PRO A 39 17.38 8.53 12.61
N ASN A 40 17.14 9.83 12.39
CA ASN A 40 16.55 10.74 13.37
C ASN A 40 15.13 11.20 13.01
N LEU A 41 14.55 10.65 11.96
CA LEU A 41 13.23 11.07 11.48
C LEU A 41 12.46 9.88 10.89
N LYS A 42 11.66 9.26 11.72
CA LYS A 42 10.85 8.11 11.34
C LYS A 42 9.56 8.51 10.64
N VAL A 43 9.16 7.72 9.65
CA VAL A 43 7.85 7.87 9.03
C VAL A 43 6.77 7.25 9.93
N GLN A 44 5.66 7.96 10.08
CA GLN A 44 4.47 7.45 10.75
C GLN A 44 3.43 7.08 9.70
N ILE A 45 2.86 5.90 9.79
CA ILE A 45 2.01 5.33 8.75
C ILE A 45 0.68 4.92 9.38
N THR A 46 -0.36 5.72 9.16
CA THR A 46 -1.72 5.46 9.62
C THR A 46 -2.67 6.55 9.11
N PRO A 47 -3.91 6.21 8.68
CA PRO A 47 -4.43 4.85 8.47
C PRO A 47 -3.86 4.17 7.22
N ILE A 48 -4.14 2.87 7.09
CA ILE A 48 -3.93 2.08 5.88
C ILE A 48 -5.27 1.47 5.49
N VAL A 49 -5.68 1.67 4.26
CA VAL A 49 -6.90 1.05 3.69
C VAL A 49 -6.52 0.12 2.55
N ILE A 50 -7.22 -1.01 2.47
CA ILE A 50 -6.93 -2.06 1.49
C ILE A 50 -8.22 -2.42 0.75
N GLU A 51 -8.11 -2.52 -0.57
CA GLU A 51 -9.14 -3.05 -1.46
C GLU A 51 -8.51 -4.07 -2.40
N GLY A 52 -8.72 -5.35 -2.11
CA GLY A 52 -8.13 -6.45 -2.88
C GLY A 52 -6.60 -6.42 -2.88
N LYS A 53 -6.02 -6.11 -4.02
CA LYS A 53 -4.56 -6.02 -4.21
C LYS A 53 -4.05 -4.58 -4.24
N VAL A 54 -4.86 -3.63 -3.82
CA VAL A 54 -4.51 -2.20 -3.81
C VAL A 54 -4.62 -1.66 -2.39
N ALA A 55 -3.71 -0.79 -2.00
CA ALA A 55 -3.74 -0.13 -0.70
C ALA A 55 -3.41 1.36 -0.84
N ILE A 56 -3.96 2.17 0.05
CA ILE A 56 -3.52 3.53 0.29
C ILE A 56 -3.07 3.62 1.75
N ALA A 57 -1.85 4.11 1.95
CA ALA A 57 -1.26 4.31 3.27
C ALA A 57 -0.96 5.79 3.47
N ASP A 58 -1.58 6.38 4.47
CA ASP A 58 -1.28 7.73 4.90
C ASP A 58 0.03 7.74 5.67
N TRP A 59 0.89 8.71 5.37
CA TRP A 59 2.17 8.83 6.04
C TRP A 59 2.47 10.27 6.42
N THR A 60 3.18 10.43 7.52
CA THR A 60 3.76 11.71 7.93
C THR A 60 5.20 11.50 8.39
N GLN A 61 6.05 12.48 8.12
CA GLN A 61 7.45 12.51 8.53
C GLN A 61 7.86 13.94 8.81
N GLY A 62 8.04 14.28 10.08
CA GLY A 62 8.25 15.65 10.50
C GLY A 62 7.07 16.55 10.11
N GLN A 63 7.34 17.58 9.34
CA GLN A 63 6.31 18.50 8.83
C GLN A 63 5.68 18.05 7.51
N LYS A 64 6.22 17.01 6.90
CA LYS A 64 5.77 16.48 5.62
C LYS A 64 4.71 15.39 5.82
N GLY A 65 3.85 15.22 4.84
CA GLY A 65 2.87 14.15 4.81
C GLY A 65 2.36 13.90 3.40
N GLY A 66 1.68 12.79 3.22
CA GLY A 66 1.11 12.39 1.95
C GLY A 66 0.46 11.02 2.05
N ARG A 67 0.11 10.50 0.90
CA ARG A 67 -0.50 9.19 0.72
C ARG A 67 0.34 8.36 -0.25
N ALA A 68 0.64 7.13 0.13
CA ALA A 68 1.28 6.16 -0.75
C ALA A 68 0.20 5.26 -1.35
N LEU A 69 0.20 5.12 -2.66
CA LEU A 69 -0.60 4.13 -3.38
C LEU A 69 0.27 2.89 -3.61
N LEU A 70 -0.23 1.74 -3.17
CA LEU A 70 0.50 0.48 -3.26
C LEU A 70 -0.32 -0.55 -4.02
N ARG A 71 0.40 -1.47 -4.64
CA ARG A 71 -0.17 -2.66 -5.28
C ARG A 71 0.53 -3.91 -4.81
N ARG A 72 -0.24 -4.96 -4.58
CA ARG A 72 0.31 -6.29 -4.27
C ARG A 72 0.65 -7.03 -5.55
N LYS A 73 1.91 -7.44 -5.65
CA LYS A 73 2.42 -8.28 -6.73
C LYS A 73 2.93 -9.59 -6.12
N HIS A 74 2.26 -10.69 -6.46
CA HIS A 74 2.48 -11.98 -5.78
C HIS A 74 2.20 -11.87 -4.27
N ALA A 75 3.20 -12.15 -3.43
CA ALA A 75 3.09 -12.04 -1.98
C ALA A 75 3.54 -10.68 -1.43
N ASP A 76 4.16 -9.83 -2.23
CA ASP A 76 4.80 -8.59 -1.81
C ASP A 76 4.00 -7.35 -2.23
N TRP A 77 4.19 -6.27 -1.48
CA TRP A 77 3.66 -4.96 -1.79
C TRP A 77 4.71 -4.10 -2.49
N GLU A 78 4.28 -3.28 -3.43
CA GLU A 78 5.12 -2.27 -4.08
C GLU A 78 4.44 -0.90 -4.00
N ILE A 79 5.21 0.16 -3.74
CA ILE A 79 4.72 1.53 -3.82
C ILE A 79 4.73 1.92 -5.30
N ILE A 80 3.58 2.26 -5.85
CA ILE A 80 3.45 2.64 -7.26
C ILE A 80 3.36 4.14 -7.47
N ALA A 81 2.86 4.88 -6.47
CA ALA A 81 2.81 6.34 -6.51
C ALA A 81 2.70 6.94 -5.11
N CYS A 82 3.12 8.19 -4.98
CA CYS A 82 2.85 9.02 -3.81
C CYS A 82 2.12 10.29 -4.24
N GLY A 83 1.19 10.75 -3.43
CA GLY A 83 0.41 11.96 -3.70
C GLY A 83 -0.16 12.57 -2.42
N GLY A 84 -0.85 13.68 -2.58
CA GLY A 84 -1.53 14.39 -1.49
C GLY A 84 -3.05 14.35 -1.64
N ALA A 85 -3.67 15.52 -1.68
CA ALA A 85 -5.13 15.67 -1.81
C ALA A 85 -5.70 14.97 -3.05
N GLY A 86 -4.93 14.87 -4.14
CA GLY A 86 -5.35 14.22 -5.37
C GLY A 86 -5.75 12.75 -5.18
N PHE A 87 -5.16 12.05 -4.21
CA PHE A 87 -5.50 10.64 -3.95
C PHE A 87 -6.84 10.43 -3.22
N LYS A 88 -7.54 11.49 -2.91
CA LYS A 88 -8.95 11.44 -2.49
C LYS A 88 -9.92 11.35 -3.68
N ASP A 89 -9.41 11.57 -4.89
CA ASP A 89 -10.19 11.48 -6.14
C ASP A 89 -9.96 10.09 -6.79
N PRO A 90 -11.04 9.31 -7.02
CA PRO A 90 -10.95 8.02 -7.70
C PRO A 90 -10.29 8.10 -9.08
N SER A 91 -10.45 9.20 -9.80
CA SER A 91 -9.85 9.36 -11.14
C SER A 91 -8.33 9.44 -11.09
N ALA A 92 -7.75 10.06 -10.07
CA ALA A 92 -6.30 10.07 -9.88
C ALA A 92 -5.76 8.66 -9.59
N ILE A 93 -6.45 7.87 -8.78
CA ILE A 93 -6.12 6.47 -8.51
C ILE A 93 -6.23 5.63 -9.78
N ALA A 94 -7.31 5.81 -10.55
CA ALA A 94 -7.50 5.09 -11.82
C ALA A 94 -6.40 5.44 -12.84
N SER A 95 -5.93 6.68 -12.86
CA SER A 95 -4.82 7.12 -13.74
C SER A 95 -3.50 6.42 -13.45
N ALA A 96 -3.33 5.88 -12.23
CA ALA A 96 -2.18 5.05 -11.87
C ALA A 96 -2.29 3.58 -12.31
N GLY A 97 -3.28 3.24 -13.15
CA GLY A 97 -3.49 1.89 -13.67
C GLY A 97 -4.36 0.99 -12.79
N ILE A 98 -5.15 1.57 -11.90
CA ILE A 98 -6.11 0.87 -11.05
C ILE A 98 -7.48 0.88 -11.71
N SER A 99 -8.24 -0.22 -11.63
CA SER A 99 -9.60 -0.25 -12.18
C SER A 99 -10.49 0.81 -11.51
N LYS A 100 -11.44 1.36 -12.25
CA LYS A 100 -12.37 2.39 -11.74
C LYS A 100 -13.16 1.93 -10.52
N GLU A 101 -13.55 0.66 -10.50
CA GLU A 101 -14.27 0.06 -9.38
C GLU A 101 -13.41 0.04 -8.11
N ILE A 102 -12.19 -0.49 -8.19
CA ILE A 102 -11.26 -0.52 -7.06
C ILE A 102 -10.91 0.91 -6.62
N ALA A 103 -10.66 1.82 -7.57
CA ALA A 103 -10.38 3.21 -7.28
C ALA A 103 -11.52 3.88 -6.49
N SER A 104 -12.76 3.66 -6.89
CA SER A 104 -13.94 4.17 -6.20
C SER A 104 -14.09 3.59 -4.79
N ASN A 105 -13.94 2.27 -4.65
CA ASN A 105 -14.07 1.59 -3.37
C ASN A 105 -12.98 2.00 -2.39
N ILE A 106 -11.72 2.06 -2.83
CA ILE A 106 -10.60 2.38 -1.93
C ILE A 106 -10.64 3.85 -1.49
N THR A 107 -11.05 4.78 -2.35
CA THR A 107 -11.22 6.19 -1.95
C THR A 107 -12.37 6.39 -0.98
N ALA A 108 -13.46 5.61 -1.10
CA ALA A 108 -14.53 5.59 -0.11
C ALA A 108 -14.05 5.07 1.25
N LYS A 109 -13.27 4.00 1.27
CA LYS A 109 -12.63 3.48 2.50
C LYS A 109 -11.69 4.51 3.12
N LEU A 110 -10.88 5.17 2.31
CA LEU A 110 -9.97 6.22 2.75
C LEU A 110 -10.73 7.37 3.42
N LYS A 111 -11.78 7.86 2.78
CA LYS A 111 -12.64 8.92 3.34
C LYS A 111 -13.18 8.54 4.71
N THR A 112 -13.64 7.31 4.88
CA THR A 112 -14.14 6.81 6.17
C THR A 112 -13.02 6.75 7.21
N ALA A 113 -11.86 6.23 6.85
CA ALA A 113 -10.71 6.10 7.75
C ALA A 113 -10.15 7.47 8.17
N GLU A 114 -10.11 8.44 7.26
CA GLU A 114 -9.64 9.80 7.54
C GLU A 114 -10.65 10.66 8.31
N ALA A 115 -11.92 10.30 8.34
CA ALA A 115 -12.97 11.09 9.01
C ALA A 115 -12.74 11.30 10.52
N VAL A 116 -11.95 10.43 11.16
CA VAL A 116 -11.59 10.51 12.58
C VAL A 116 -10.29 11.29 12.84
N LEU A 117 -9.60 11.71 11.79
CA LEU A 117 -8.33 12.44 11.91
C LEU A 117 -8.62 13.95 12.17
N SER A 118 -7.65 14.61 12.83
CA SER A 118 -7.73 16.07 13.03
C SER A 118 -7.59 16.82 11.71
N ALA A 119 -8.16 18.01 11.63
CA ALA A 119 -8.02 18.89 10.47
C ALA A 119 -6.53 19.21 10.17
N GLN A 120 -5.71 19.35 11.19
CA GLN A 120 -4.26 19.57 11.04
C GLN A 120 -3.58 18.36 10.37
N LYS A 121 -3.95 17.13 10.78
CA LYS A 121 -3.43 15.90 10.17
C LYS A 121 -3.83 15.81 8.70
N ILE A 122 -5.10 16.06 8.39
CA ILE A 122 -5.59 16.08 6.99
C ILE A 122 -4.81 17.11 6.16
N LYS A 123 -4.63 18.32 6.68
CA LYS A 123 -3.85 19.36 6.00
C LYS A 123 -2.42 18.92 5.72
N GLN A 124 -1.79 18.21 6.66
CA GLN A 124 -0.45 17.67 6.48
C GLN A 124 -0.42 16.58 5.40
N LEU A 125 -1.39 15.66 5.38
CA LEU A 125 -1.53 14.62 4.35
C LEU A 125 -1.80 15.21 2.96
N ASP A 126 -2.58 16.29 2.89
CA ASP A 126 -2.91 16.99 1.65
C ASP A 126 -1.75 17.85 1.11
N SER A 127 -0.71 18.09 1.90
CA SER A 127 0.41 18.98 1.55
C SER A 127 1.41 18.40 0.55
N PHE A 128 1.36 17.09 0.27
CA PHE A 128 2.20 16.50 -0.77
C PHE A 128 1.84 17.09 -2.13
N ASP A 129 2.80 17.71 -2.79
CA ASP A 129 2.57 18.41 -4.05
C ASP A 129 2.62 17.45 -5.24
N GLY A 130 1.54 17.44 -6.02
CA GLY A 130 1.41 16.62 -7.21
C GLY A 130 1.27 15.12 -6.94
N VAL A 131 1.59 14.33 -7.95
CA VAL A 131 1.67 12.86 -7.91
C VAL A 131 3.02 12.43 -8.45
N VAL A 132 3.75 11.68 -7.65
CA VAL A 132 5.03 11.09 -8.04
C VAL A 132 4.84 9.60 -8.24
N THR A 133 4.98 9.13 -9.48
CA THR A 133 4.96 7.69 -9.80
C THR A 133 6.32 7.08 -9.50
N MET A 134 6.31 5.94 -8.80
CA MET A 134 7.49 5.15 -8.54
C MET A 134 7.67 4.16 -9.69
N GLY A 135 8.46 4.52 -10.70
CA GLY A 135 8.79 3.59 -11.79
C GLY A 135 9.72 2.47 -11.32
N HIS A 136 9.66 1.33 -11.99
CA HIS A 136 10.68 0.29 -11.85
C HIS A 136 12.02 0.87 -12.32
N GLY A 137 12.85 1.29 -11.37
CA GLY A 137 14.21 1.77 -11.67
C GLY A 137 14.57 3.12 -11.06
N MET A 138 14.42 3.30 -9.76
CA MET A 138 15.34 4.18 -9.07
C MET A 138 16.58 3.36 -8.69
N GLN A 139 17.35 2.97 -9.70
CA GLN A 139 18.77 2.76 -9.51
C GLN A 139 19.39 4.14 -9.23
N HIS A 140 20.17 4.19 -8.17
CA HIS A 140 21.06 5.27 -7.85
C HIS A 140 21.72 5.86 -9.09
N GLY A 141 21.28 7.03 -9.49
CA GLY A 141 22.05 7.92 -10.33
C GLY A 141 22.84 8.85 -9.41
N SER A 142 23.91 8.33 -8.83
CA SER A 142 25.05 9.18 -8.51
C SER A 142 25.66 9.59 -9.84
N ASP A 143 25.71 10.89 -10.08
CA ASP A 143 26.84 11.57 -10.68
C ASP A 143 26.48 13.03 -10.82
N SER A 144 27.13 13.87 -10.04
CA SER A 144 28.51 14.32 -10.10
C SER A 144 28.95 14.77 -11.50
N LYS A 145 29.27 16.03 -11.53
CA LYS A 145 30.27 16.74 -12.32
C LYS A 145 29.84 17.33 -13.67
N HIS A 146 29.70 18.56 -13.71
CA HIS A 146 30.75 19.57 -14.06
C HIS A 146 30.20 20.95 -13.87
#